data_a2c90e61323257937565572c8cfe732d
#
_entry.id   a2c90e61323257937565572c8cfe732d
#
_cell.length_a   1.000
_cell.length_b   1.000
_cell.length_c   1.000
_cell.angle_alpha   90.00
_cell.angle_beta   90.00
_cell.angle_gamma   90.00
#
_symmetry.space_group_name_H-M   'P 1'
#
loop_
_entity.id
_entity.type
_entity.pdbx_description
1 polymer ?
#
loop_
_entity_poly.entity_id
_entity_poly.type
_entity_poly.pdbx_seq_one_letter_code
_entity_poly.pdbx_strand_id
1 'polypeptide(L)'
;MRPYVYLAAATTIDGRIASVSGFSRLSCPHDLRRLHALRASVDAVIIGANTAIVDNPRLTVRYVEGRNPIRVLIDGALKVPTTLRMFDSSAPTLVFTTTRAPPDKIKELKDKGVEVHVVNGDFVDPAYVLQILYTRGVRKVLLEGGGRTNWEFLSRCLVDEIVLTITPYVFGNGVSLVDGKGYATTEDAPFTLQLASIKLCECGQEVVLTYRIHCKR
;
A
#
# COMPACT_ATOMS: atom_id res chain seq x y z
N MET A 1 -17.91 8.07 -6.00
CA MET A 1 -17.84 6.75 -5.32
C MET A 1 -16.44 6.21 -5.43
N ARG A 2 -15.96 5.44 -4.43
CA ARG A 2 -14.65 4.81 -4.40
C ARG A 2 -14.73 3.39 -3.82
N PRO A 3 -13.72 2.53 -4.06
CA PRO A 3 -13.61 1.23 -3.40
C PRO A 3 -13.44 1.39 -1.87
N TYR A 4 -13.73 0.32 -1.14
CA TYR A 4 -13.33 0.18 0.26
C TYR A 4 -11.81 -0.08 0.34
N VAL A 5 -11.10 0.66 1.18
CA VAL A 5 -9.64 0.63 1.25
C VAL A 5 -9.17 0.10 2.59
N TYR A 6 -8.47 -1.03 2.56
CA TYR A 6 -7.70 -1.58 3.69
C TYR A 6 -6.26 -1.07 3.60
N LEU A 7 -5.72 -0.53 4.68
CA LEU A 7 -4.28 -0.31 4.83
C LEU A 7 -3.74 -1.47 5.65
N ALA A 8 -2.80 -2.24 5.11
CA ALA A 8 -2.14 -3.32 5.84
C ALA A 8 -0.63 -3.08 5.93
N ALA A 9 -0.08 -3.24 7.13
CA ALA A 9 1.35 -3.16 7.37
C ALA A 9 1.76 -4.01 8.59
N ALA A 10 3.00 -4.48 8.58
CA ALA A 10 3.69 -4.94 9.77
C ALA A 10 4.65 -3.83 10.23
N THR A 11 4.71 -3.58 11.54
CA THR A 11 5.59 -2.58 12.13
C THR A 11 6.38 -3.16 13.29
N THR A 12 7.52 -2.55 13.57
CA THR A 12 8.18 -2.69 14.87
C THR A 12 7.36 -2.05 15.98
N ILE A 13 7.68 -2.33 17.26
CA ILE A 13 7.02 -1.72 18.43
C ILE A 13 7.12 -0.18 18.38
N ASP A 14 8.23 0.36 17.86
CA ASP A 14 8.47 1.80 17.69
C ASP A 14 7.96 2.35 16.33
N GLY A 15 7.06 1.63 15.63
CA GLY A 15 6.28 2.10 14.48
C GLY A 15 7.05 2.18 13.16
N ARG A 16 8.12 1.39 12.97
CA ARG A 16 8.87 1.34 11.72
C ARG A 16 8.40 0.20 10.83
N ILE A 17 8.20 0.48 9.55
CA ILE A 17 7.89 -0.53 8.53
C ILE A 17 9.14 -1.03 7.80
N ALA A 18 10.25 -0.30 7.91
CA ALA A 18 11.57 -0.73 7.44
C ALA A 18 12.67 -0.06 8.26
N SER A 19 13.84 -0.71 8.35
CA SER A 19 15.04 -0.18 8.98
C SER A 19 15.69 0.94 8.15
N VAL A 20 16.77 1.54 8.66
CA VAL A 20 17.56 2.54 7.94
C VAL A 20 18.22 2.00 6.67
N SER A 21 18.44 0.69 6.58
CA SER A 21 18.97 0.01 5.37
C SER A 21 17.86 -0.44 4.41
N GLY A 22 16.59 -0.18 4.71
CA GLY A 22 15.45 -0.63 3.91
C GLY A 22 14.98 -2.07 4.20
N PHE A 23 15.52 -2.73 5.23
CA PHE A 23 15.04 -4.07 5.61
C PHE A 23 13.59 -3.99 6.14
N SER A 24 12.65 -4.69 5.47
CA SER A 24 11.20 -4.64 5.71
C SER A 24 10.57 -6.00 6.06
N ARG A 25 11.38 -7.08 6.17
CA ARG A 25 10.87 -8.44 6.45
C ARG A 25 10.62 -8.62 7.94
N LEU A 26 9.52 -8.03 8.42
CA LEU A 26 9.16 -8.02 9.85
C LEU A 26 8.24 -9.17 10.23
N SER A 27 7.34 -9.56 9.33
CA SER A 27 6.26 -10.52 9.60
C SER A 27 6.76 -11.95 9.72
N CYS A 28 6.22 -12.69 10.67
CA CYS A 28 6.39 -14.13 10.76
C CYS A 28 5.65 -14.86 9.62
N PRO A 29 5.88 -16.18 9.40
CA PRO A 29 5.19 -16.94 8.36
C PRO A 29 3.65 -16.93 8.46
N HIS A 30 3.09 -16.90 9.67
CA HIS A 30 1.65 -16.84 9.89
C HIS A 30 1.09 -15.48 9.47
N ASP A 31 1.77 -14.37 9.82
CA ASP A 31 1.37 -13.04 9.39
C ASP A 31 1.51 -12.86 7.87
N LEU A 32 2.55 -13.41 7.25
CA LEU A 32 2.67 -13.44 5.78
C LEU A 32 1.52 -14.20 5.14
N ARG A 33 1.09 -15.35 5.70
CA ARG A 33 -0.08 -16.09 5.22
C ARG A 33 -1.34 -15.24 5.33
N ARG A 34 -1.53 -14.51 6.45
CA ARG A 34 -2.64 -13.59 6.67
C ARG A 34 -2.64 -12.45 5.63
N LEU A 35 -1.47 -11.85 5.35
CA LEU A 35 -1.34 -10.81 4.31
C LEU A 35 -1.74 -11.35 2.94
N HIS A 36 -1.33 -12.58 2.61
CA HIS A 36 -1.71 -13.20 1.34
C HIS A 36 -3.19 -13.57 1.26
N ALA A 37 -3.82 -13.95 2.38
CA ALA A 37 -5.27 -14.12 2.45
C ALA A 37 -6.00 -12.78 2.23
N LEU A 38 -5.47 -11.69 2.77
CA LEU A 38 -6.00 -10.35 2.53
C LEU A 38 -5.87 -9.96 1.05
N ARG A 39 -4.71 -10.21 0.41
CA ARG A 39 -4.53 -10.00 -1.04
C ARG A 39 -5.53 -10.80 -1.89
N ALA A 40 -5.82 -12.05 -1.49
CA ALA A 40 -6.79 -12.90 -2.18
C ALA A 40 -8.23 -12.41 -2.04
N SER A 41 -8.54 -11.61 -1.01
CA SER A 41 -9.88 -11.10 -0.70
C SER A 41 -10.19 -9.72 -1.30
N VAL A 42 -9.21 -9.08 -1.97
CA VAL A 42 -9.37 -7.75 -2.57
C VAL A 42 -9.25 -7.80 -4.09
N ASP A 43 -9.72 -6.78 -4.76
CA ASP A 43 -9.67 -6.68 -6.22
C ASP A 43 -8.37 -6.03 -6.72
N ALA A 44 -7.75 -5.16 -5.91
CA ALA A 44 -6.49 -4.49 -6.27
C ALA A 44 -5.59 -4.27 -5.05
N VAL A 45 -4.28 -4.22 -5.29
CA VAL A 45 -3.24 -3.87 -4.31
C VAL A 45 -2.49 -2.65 -4.80
N ILE A 46 -2.35 -1.63 -3.94
CA ILE A 46 -1.66 -0.36 -4.25
C ILE A 46 -0.36 -0.25 -3.46
N ILE A 47 0.72 0.13 -4.14
CA ILE A 47 1.98 0.54 -3.53
C ILE A 47 2.51 1.85 -4.15
N GLY A 48 3.38 2.52 -3.42
CA GLY A 48 4.15 3.67 -3.91
C GLY A 48 5.52 3.26 -4.47
N ALA A 49 6.15 4.20 -5.19
CA ALA A 49 7.44 3.99 -5.87
C ALA A 49 8.56 3.48 -4.96
N ASN A 50 8.73 4.07 -3.76
CA ASN A 50 9.83 3.69 -2.87
C ASN A 50 9.69 2.22 -2.41
N THR A 51 8.49 1.78 -2.06
CA THR A 51 8.21 0.38 -1.72
C THR A 51 8.49 -0.54 -2.90
N ALA A 52 8.09 -0.13 -4.11
CA ALA A 52 8.35 -0.90 -5.31
C ALA A 52 9.86 -1.07 -5.58
N ILE A 53 10.66 -0.02 -5.38
CA ILE A 53 12.12 -0.03 -5.58
C ILE A 53 12.81 -0.90 -4.52
N VAL A 54 12.50 -0.69 -3.24
CA VAL A 54 13.21 -1.32 -2.12
C VAL A 54 12.87 -2.80 -2.01
N ASP A 55 11.58 -3.13 -2.04
CA ASP A 55 11.11 -4.50 -1.79
C ASP A 55 11.04 -5.35 -3.06
N ASN A 56 10.98 -4.70 -4.23
CA ASN A 56 10.75 -5.35 -5.53
C ASN A 56 9.68 -6.46 -5.44
N PRO A 57 8.47 -6.15 -4.95
CA PRO A 57 7.47 -7.15 -4.63
C PRO A 57 6.78 -7.65 -5.92
N ARG A 58 6.29 -8.90 -5.90
CA ARG A 58 5.42 -9.41 -6.97
C ARG A 58 3.95 -8.99 -6.81
N LEU A 59 3.52 -8.69 -5.58
CA LEU A 59 2.13 -8.37 -5.21
C LEU A 59 1.11 -9.45 -5.62
N THR A 60 1.55 -10.70 -5.66
CA THR A 60 0.72 -11.86 -5.99
C THR A 60 0.33 -12.66 -4.76
N VAL A 61 -0.69 -13.49 -4.87
CA VAL A 61 -1.09 -14.48 -3.87
C VAL A 61 -0.21 -15.72 -4.01
N ARG A 62 0.45 -16.19 -2.94
CA ARG A 62 1.39 -17.31 -2.97
C ARG A 62 1.26 -18.31 -1.81
N TYR A 63 0.82 -17.86 -0.64
CA TYR A 63 0.79 -18.68 0.59
C TYR A 63 -0.61 -19.21 0.94
N VAL A 64 -1.59 -18.86 0.13
CA VAL A 64 -2.97 -19.35 0.21
C VAL A 64 -3.50 -19.52 -1.21
N GLU A 65 -4.58 -20.27 -1.35
CA GLU A 65 -5.34 -20.32 -2.60
C GLU A 65 -6.08 -18.99 -2.82
N GLY A 66 -6.16 -18.55 -4.06
CA GLY A 66 -6.88 -17.32 -4.40
C GLY A 66 -6.41 -16.70 -5.71
N ARG A 67 -7.20 -15.74 -6.19
CA ARG A 67 -6.90 -14.99 -7.40
C ARG A 67 -5.92 -13.85 -7.09
N ASN A 68 -4.98 -13.59 -8.00
CA ASN A 68 -4.12 -12.43 -7.91
C ASN A 68 -4.94 -11.13 -8.10
N PRO A 69 -4.76 -10.13 -7.23
CA PRO A 69 -5.36 -8.81 -7.41
C PRO A 69 -4.70 -8.04 -8.56
N ILE A 70 -5.37 -7.01 -9.05
CA ILE A 70 -4.76 -6.00 -9.92
C ILE A 70 -3.65 -5.29 -9.12
N ARG A 71 -2.46 -5.20 -9.71
CA ARG A 71 -1.32 -4.49 -9.11
C ARG A 71 -1.34 -3.03 -9.52
N VAL A 72 -1.26 -2.13 -8.57
CA VAL A 72 -1.32 -0.69 -8.82
C VAL A 72 -0.08 -0.02 -8.24
N LEU A 73 0.64 0.68 -9.09
CA LEU A 73 1.79 1.51 -8.72
C LEU A 73 1.43 2.99 -8.83
N ILE A 74 1.73 3.75 -7.80
CA ILE A 74 1.70 5.21 -7.83
C ILE A 74 3.13 5.73 -7.84
N ASP A 75 3.57 6.29 -8.99
CA ASP A 75 4.90 6.86 -9.18
C ASP A 75 4.84 8.09 -10.08
N GLY A 76 4.69 9.28 -9.50
CA GLY A 76 4.48 10.52 -10.25
C GLY A 76 5.58 10.85 -11.26
N ALA A 77 6.83 10.46 -11.03
CA ALA A 77 7.95 10.70 -11.95
C ALA A 77 8.43 9.44 -12.67
N LEU A 78 7.75 8.31 -12.47
CA LEU A 78 8.11 6.99 -12.99
C LEU A 78 9.59 6.64 -12.72
N LYS A 79 10.00 6.79 -11.44
CA LYS A 79 11.39 6.55 -11.00
C LYS A 79 11.76 5.07 -10.98
N VAL A 80 10.76 4.20 -10.79
CA VAL A 80 10.98 2.76 -10.72
C VAL A 80 11.67 2.22 -11.96
N PRO A 81 12.55 1.20 -11.81
CA PRO A 81 13.03 0.42 -12.95
C PRO A 81 11.88 -0.34 -13.62
N THR A 82 11.90 -0.42 -14.95
CA THR A 82 10.90 -1.19 -15.73
C THR A 82 11.10 -2.70 -15.62
N THR A 83 12.17 -3.13 -14.94
CA THR A 83 12.54 -4.54 -14.69
C THR A 83 12.00 -5.11 -13.38
N LEU A 84 11.18 -4.33 -12.63
CA LEU A 84 10.60 -4.81 -11.37
C LEU A 84 9.72 -6.05 -11.58
N ARG A 85 9.75 -6.97 -10.60
CA ARG A 85 8.99 -8.22 -10.65
C ARG A 85 7.47 -8.03 -10.75
N MET A 86 6.95 -6.88 -10.32
CA MET A 86 5.53 -6.58 -10.44
C MET A 86 5.08 -6.29 -11.89
N PHE A 87 6.01 -6.16 -12.84
CA PHE A 87 5.69 -5.93 -14.25
C PHE A 87 5.68 -7.23 -15.08
N ASP A 88 5.79 -8.40 -14.43
CA ASP A 88 5.60 -9.67 -15.11
C ASP A 88 4.11 -9.91 -15.49
N SER A 89 3.84 -10.91 -16.31
CA SER A 89 2.50 -11.24 -16.80
C SER A 89 1.62 -12.01 -15.80
N SER A 90 2.05 -12.20 -14.55
CA SER A 90 1.34 -13.03 -13.54
C SER A 90 0.04 -12.41 -13.03
N ALA A 91 -0.14 -11.09 -13.20
CA ALA A 91 -1.38 -10.37 -12.88
C ALA A 91 -1.46 -9.05 -13.68
N PRO A 92 -2.66 -8.50 -13.90
CA PRO A 92 -2.81 -7.17 -14.49
C PRO A 92 -2.08 -6.10 -13.67
N THR A 93 -1.44 -5.13 -14.34
CA THR A 93 -0.70 -4.06 -13.67
C THR A 93 -1.08 -2.71 -14.24
N LEU A 94 -1.43 -1.78 -13.36
CA LEU A 94 -1.72 -0.39 -13.65
C LEU A 94 -0.65 0.50 -13.01
N VAL A 95 -0.16 1.48 -13.75
CA VAL A 95 0.77 2.51 -13.27
C VAL A 95 0.12 3.87 -13.41
N PHE A 96 0.09 4.62 -12.32
CA PHE A 96 -0.34 6.02 -12.32
C PHE A 96 0.87 6.91 -12.16
N THR A 97 1.07 7.78 -13.15
CA THR A 97 2.22 8.70 -13.22
C THR A 97 1.78 10.07 -13.70
N THR A 98 2.69 11.03 -13.75
CA THR A 98 2.42 12.39 -14.26
C THR A 98 3.16 12.65 -15.56
N THR A 99 2.94 13.81 -16.15
CA THR A 99 3.68 14.29 -17.33
C THR A 99 5.20 14.42 -17.12
N ARG A 100 5.70 14.26 -15.88
CA ARG A 100 7.14 14.21 -15.58
C ARG A 100 7.78 12.85 -15.87
N ALA A 101 6.98 11.83 -16.15
CA ALA A 101 7.49 10.49 -16.45
C ALA A 101 8.23 10.47 -17.79
N PRO A 102 9.41 9.81 -17.89
CA PRO A 102 10.13 9.66 -19.15
C PRO A 102 9.28 8.90 -20.18
N PRO A 103 9.07 9.47 -21.40
CA PRO A 103 8.25 8.84 -22.43
C PRO A 103 8.72 7.43 -22.81
N ASP A 104 10.04 7.22 -22.85
CA ASP A 104 10.62 5.91 -23.19
C ASP A 104 10.25 4.82 -22.16
N LYS A 105 10.26 5.15 -20.86
CA LYS A 105 9.80 4.24 -19.80
C LYS A 105 8.31 3.93 -19.91
N ILE A 106 7.50 4.93 -20.24
CA ILE A 106 6.06 4.73 -20.48
C ILE A 106 5.85 3.75 -21.62
N LYS A 107 6.57 3.94 -22.75
CA LYS A 107 6.52 3.05 -23.89
C LYS A 107 6.94 1.63 -23.50
N GLU A 108 8.10 1.48 -22.84
CA GLU A 108 8.61 0.16 -22.42
C GLU A 108 7.62 -0.60 -21.53
N LEU A 109 6.97 0.08 -20.56
CA LEU A 109 5.95 -0.55 -19.73
C LEU A 109 4.71 -0.96 -20.54
N LYS A 110 4.25 -0.12 -21.47
CA LYS A 110 3.14 -0.46 -22.37
C LYS A 110 3.46 -1.66 -23.26
N ASP A 111 4.68 -1.75 -23.78
CA ASP A 111 5.15 -2.89 -24.58
C ASP A 111 5.18 -4.20 -23.77
N LYS A 112 5.31 -4.12 -22.43
CA LYS A 112 5.17 -5.25 -21.48
C LYS A 112 3.71 -5.56 -21.10
N GLY A 113 2.73 -4.87 -21.67
CA GLY A 113 1.32 -5.05 -21.35
C GLY A 113 0.88 -4.36 -20.04
N VAL A 114 1.71 -3.46 -19.50
CA VAL A 114 1.34 -2.64 -18.34
C VAL A 114 0.48 -1.46 -18.81
N GLU A 115 -0.63 -1.24 -18.15
CA GLU A 115 -1.47 -0.09 -18.43
C GLU A 115 -0.92 1.14 -17.70
N VAL A 116 -0.63 2.23 -18.42
CA VAL A 116 -0.05 3.45 -17.85
C VAL A 116 -1.01 4.61 -18.01
N HIS A 117 -1.43 5.18 -16.87
CA HIS A 117 -2.23 6.40 -16.75
C HIS A 117 -1.33 7.59 -16.49
N VAL A 118 -1.27 8.51 -17.42
CA VAL A 118 -0.52 9.76 -17.27
C VAL A 118 -1.50 10.88 -16.91
N VAL A 119 -1.34 11.46 -15.70
CA VAL A 119 -2.14 12.59 -15.25
C VAL A 119 -1.38 13.90 -15.45
N ASN A 120 -2.10 14.98 -15.71
CA ASN A 120 -1.52 16.31 -15.75
C ASN A 120 -1.15 16.80 -14.36
N GLY A 121 -0.05 17.57 -14.26
CA GLY A 121 0.43 18.13 -13.00
C GLY A 121 1.60 17.36 -12.38
N ASP A 122 1.95 17.74 -11.16
CA ASP A 122 3.15 17.25 -10.46
C ASP A 122 2.90 16.09 -9.51
N PHE A 123 1.62 15.76 -9.29
CA PHE A 123 1.20 14.81 -8.28
C PHE A 123 0.06 13.93 -8.79
N VAL A 124 0.10 12.65 -8.43
CA VAL A 124 -1.00 11.70 -8.68
C VAL A 124 -1.93 11.72 -7.48
N ASP A 125 -3.12 12.27 -7.64
CA ASP A 125 -4.13 12.27 -6.57
C ASP A 125 -4.64 10.85 -6.30
N PRO A 126 -4.48 10.32 -5.06
CA PRO A 126 -5.01 9.03 -4.67
C PRO A 126 -6.54 8.89 -4.87
N ALA A 127 -7.29 9.98 -4.72
CA ALA A 127 -8.74 9.97 -4.96
C ALA A 127 -9.06 9.67 -6.42
N TYR A 128 -8.30 10.24 -7.36
CA TYR A 128 -8.42 9.95 -8.78
C TYR A 128 -8.09 8.47 -9.07
N VAL A 129 -7.01 7.93 -8.49
CA VAL A 129 -6.65 6.51 -8.63
C VAL A 129 -7.81 5.61 -8.19
N LEU A 130 -8.39 5.87 -7.02
CA LEU A 130 -9.53 5.11 -6.50
C LEU A 130 -10.77 5.25 -7.39
N GLN A 131 -11.02 6.43 -7.96
CA GLN A 131 -12.13 6.65 -8.89
C GLN A 131 -11.98 5.79 -10.15
N ILE A 132 -10.78 5.77 -10.77
CA ILE A 132 -10.49 4.94 -11.95
C ILE A 132 -10.67 3.46 -11.63
N LEU A 133 -10.16 3.00 -10.49
CA LEU A 133 -10.33 1.61 -10.05
C LEU A 133 -11.84 1.27 -9.87
N TYR A 134 -12.60 2.17 -9.26
CA TYR A 134 -14.04 1.96 -9.05
C TYR A 134 -14.82 1.83 -10.36
N THR A 135 -14.53 2.66 -11.37
CA THR A 135 -15.15 2.58 -12.71
C THR A 135 -14.86 1.27 -13.44
N ARG A 136 -13.76 0.59 -13.06
CA ARG A 136 -13.34 -0.74 -13.56
C ARG A 136 -13.96 -1.91 -12.79
N GLY A 137 -14.87 -1.66 -11.89
CA GLY A 137 -15.51 -2.69 -11.10
C GLY A 137 -14.76 -3.09 -9.84
N VAL A 138 -13.60 -2.45 -9.51
CA VAL A 138 -12.89 -2.67 -8.25
C VAL A 138 -13.74 -2.17 -7.08
N ARG A 139 -13.94 -3.00 -6.08
CA ARG A 139 -14.74 -2.68 -4.88
C ARG A 139 -13.92 -2.70 -3.60
N LYS A 140 -12.85 -3.49 -3.56
CA LYS A 140 -11.94 -3.62 -2.41
C LYS A 140 -10.51 -3.42 -2.86
N VAL A 141 -9.78 -2.57 -2.13
CA VAL A 141 -8.39 -2.23 -2.38
C VAL A 141 -7.57 -2.49 -1.12
N LEU A 142 -6.40 -3.08 -1.29
CA LEU A 142 -5.40 -3.21 -0.25
C LEU A 142 -4.27 -2.19 -0.51
N LEU A 143 -4.06 -1.28 0.40
CA LEU A 143 -2.93 -0.35 0.41
C LEU A 143 -1.80 -0.99 1.23
N GLU A 144 -0.71 -1.39 0.54
CA GLU A 144 0.51 -1.92 1.18
C GLU A 144 1.63 -0.87 1.23
N GLY A 145 1.31 0.31 0.91
CA GLY A 145 1.89 1.58 1.12
C GLY A 145 3.34 1.87 0.80
N GLY A 146 4.08 2.10 1.79
CA GLY A 146 5.17 2.98 2.12
C GLY A 146 4.64 4.19 2.87
N GLY A 147 5.40 4.69 3.84
CA GLY A 147 4.93 5.72 4.77
C GLY A 147 4.32 6.95 4.12
N ARG A 148 4.92 7.45 3.02
CA ARG A 148 4.39 8.60 2.27
C ARG A 148 3.08 8.30 1.58
N THR A 149 2.96 7.12 0.96
CA THR A 149 1.72 6.71 0.30
C THR A 149 0.61 6.53 1.35
N ASN A 150 0.93 5.94 2.49
CA ASN A 150 -0.01 5.82 3.61
C ASN A 150 -0.51 7.19 4.08
N TRP A 151 0.40 8.17 4.22
CA TRP A 151 0.04 9.55 4.56
C TRP A 151 -0.91 10.17 3.55
N GLU A 152 -0.62 10.05 2.25
CA GLU A 152 -1.44 10.61 1.18
C GLU A 152 -2.88 10.07 1.19
N PHE A 153 -3.06 8.79 1.53
CA PHE A 153 -4.38 8.20 1.67
C PHE A 153 -5.06 8.57 2.99
N LEU A 154 -4.36 8.48 4.11
CA LEU A 154 -4.92 8.77 5.43
C LEU A 154 -5.30 10.24 5.60
N SER A 155 -4.42 11.17 5.20
CA SER A 155 -4.67 12.60 5.35
C SER A 155 -5.87 13.11 4.53
N ARG A 156 -6.28 12.36 3.50
CA ARG A 156 -7.46 12.63 2.67
C ARG A 156 -8.67 11.77 3.02
N CYS A 157 -8.62 11.04 4.13
CA CYS A 157 -9.72 10.17 4.53
C CYS A 157 -10.10 9.11 3.46
N LEU A 158 -9.11 8.54 2.79
CA LEU A 158 -9.30 7.57 1.72
C LEU A 158 -9.09 6.11 2.17
N VAL A 159 -8.82 5.89 3.46
CA VAL A 159 -8.70 4.56 4.08
C VAL A 159 -9.93 4.32 4.94
N ASP A 160 -10.48 3.13 4.90
CA ASP A 160 -11.65 2.72 5.68
C ASP A 160 -11.24 1.87 6.89
N GLU A 161 -10.19 1.05 6.74
CA GLU A 161 -9.75 0.13 7.78
C GLU A 161 -8.23 0.00 7.77
N ILE A 162 -7.62 -0.03 8.97
CA ILE A 162 -6.20 -0.32 9.17
C ILE A 162 -6.08 -1.70 9.78
N VAL A 163 -5.26 -2.57 9.18
CA VAL A 163 -4.87 -3.88 9.69
C VAL A 163 -3.37 -3.84 9.98
N LEU A 164 -3.00 -3.66 11.23
CA LEU A 164 -1.64 -3.42 11.68
C LEU A 164 -1.11 -4.61 12.48
N THR A 165 -0.01 -5.19 12.03
CA THR A 165 0.73 -6.19 12.81
C THR A 165 1.86 -5.52 13.56
N ILE A 166 1.86 -5.61 14.89
CA ILE A 166 2.97 -5.21 15.74
C ILE A 166 3.88 -6.41 15.92
N THR A 167 5.12 -6.29 15.48
CA THR A 167 6.14 -7.35 15.54
C THR A 167 7.11 -7.11 16.71
N PRO A 168 7.78 -8.15 17.24
CA PRO A 168 8.62 -8.05 18.45
C PRO A 168 10.01 -7.45 18.15
N TYR A 169 10.07 -6.41 17.33
CA TYR A 169 11.32 -5.73 16.96
C TYR A 169 11.27 -4.25 17.33
N VAL A 170 12.45 -3.65 17.48
CA VAL A 170 12.67 -2.21 17.64
C VAL A 170 13.80 -1.79 16.72
N PHE A 171 13.60 -0.77 15.91
CA PHE A 171 14.62 -0.25 14.99
C PHE A 171 15.20 1.08 15.43
N GLY A 172 14.53 1.85 16.29
CA GLY A 172 14.94 3.19 16.71
C GLY A 172 14.79 4.23 15.61
N ASN A 173 15.25 3.94 14.40
CA ASN A 173 15.13 4.79 13.23
C ASN A 173 14.80 3.95 11.98
N GLY A 174 14.36 4.59 10.90
CA GLY A 174 13.95 3.93 9.66
C GLY A 174 12.72 4.56 9.03
N VAL A 175 12.01 3.80 8.21
CA VAL A 175 10.79 4.25 7.54
C VAL A 175 9.60 4.10 8.50
N SER A 176 8.92 5.20 8.77
CA SER A 176 7.71 5.20 9.61
C SER A 176 6.51 4.60 8.87
N LEU A 177 5.56 4.03 9.64
CA LEU A 177 4.28 3.56 9.10
C LEU A 177 3.56 4.66 8.31
N VAL A 178 3.62 5.89 8.81
CA VAL A 178 3.06 7.08 8.18
C VAL A 178 4.14 8.17 8.17
N ASP A 179 4.45 8.68 6.97
CA ASP A 179 5.49 9.70 6.76
C ASP A 179 4.89 10.88 5.98
N GLY A 180 4.62 11.98 6.69
CA GLY A 180 4.02 13.19 6.14
C GLY A 180 4.15 14.40 7.07
N LYS A 181 3.36 15.44 6.80
CA LYS A 181 3.43 16.70 7.56
C LYS A 181 3.03 16.54 9.04
N GLY A 182 2.26 15.49 9.36
CA GLY A 182 1.73 15.27 10.69
C GLY A 182 0.59 16.22 11.06
N TYR A 183 0.08 16.04 12.27
CA TYR A 183 -0.94 16.89 12.91
C TYR A 183 -0.37 17.43 14.22
N ALA A 184 -0.71 18.65 14.58
CA ALA A 184 -0.24 19.27 15.82
C ALA A 184 -0.92 18.64 17.05
N THR A 185 -2.21 18.28 16.91
CA THR A 185 -3.01 17.67 17.96
C THR A 185 -3.86 16.53 17.41
N THR A 186 -4.48 15.75 18.27
CA THR A 186 -5.44 14.71 17.87
C THR A 186 -6.71 15.29 17.23
N GLU A 187 -7.01 16.55 17.52
CA GLU A 187 -8.18 17.24 16.99
C GLU A 187 -7.98 17.70 15.54
N ASP A 188 -6.74 17.94 15.12
CA ASP A 188 -6.39 18.38 13.76
C ASP A 188 -6.46 17.23 12.75
N ALA A 189 -6.40 15.98 13.20
CA ALA A 189 -6.54 14.84 12.32
C ALA A 189 -7.96 14.81 11.72
N PRO A 190 -8.12 14.60 10.39
CA PRO A 190 -9.43 14.60 9.72
C PRO A 190 -10.25 13.33 10.02
N PHE A 191 -9.75 12.44 10.87
CA PHE A 191 -10.39 11.17 11.22
C PHE A 191 -10.13 10.79 12.68
N THR A 192 -10.92 9.86 13.17
CA THR A 192 -10.70 9.11 14.42
C THR A 192 -10.61 7.62 14.12
N LEU A 193 -9.96 6.87 15.00
CA LEU A 193 -9.81 5.43 14.89
C LEU A 193 -10.67 4.74 15.95
N GLN A 194 -11.45 3.75 15.55
CA GLN A 194 -12.18 2.86 16.43
C GLN A 194 -11.56 1.47 16.40
N LEU A 195 -11.11 0.97 17.54
CA LEU A 195 -10.58 -0.38 17.64
C LEU A 195 -11.71 -1.40 17.34
N ALA A 196 -11.50 -2.22 16.33
CA ALA A 196 -12.44 -3.26 15.90
C ALA A 196 -12.04 -4.65 16.40
N SER A 197 -10.75 -4.98 16.40
CA SER A 197 -10.28 -6.26 16.94
C SER A 197 -8.80 -6.21 17.35
N ILE A 198 -8.47 -7.09 18.30
CA ILE A 198 -7.10 -7.44 18.72
C ILE A 198 -6.98 -8.94 18.61
N LYS A 199 -5.94 -9.42 17.93
CA LYS A 199 -5.67 -10.85 17.78
C LYS A 199 -4.19 -11.12 18.04
N LEU A 200 -3.89 -12.09 18.88
CA LEU A 200 -2.54 -12.64 18.98
C LEU A 200 -2.30 -13.48 17.73
N CYS A 201 -1.14 -13.29 17.09
CA CYS A 201 -0.73 -14.13 15.97
C CYS A 201 -0.44 -15.56 16.46
N GLU A 202 -0.66 -16.54 15.60
CA GLU A 202 -0.38 -17.96 15.91
C GLU A 202 1.08 -18.22 16.31
N CYS A 203 2.01 -17.34 15.93
CA CYS A 203 3.41 -17.41 16.40
C CYS A 203 3.58 -17.03 17.88
N GLY A 204 2.56 -16.47 18.52
CA GLY A 204 2.59 -16.04 19.94
C GLY A 204 3.40 -14.78 20.23
N GLN A 205 4.02 -14.15 19.21
CA GLN A 205 4.94 -13.01 19.37
C GLN A 205 4.45 -11.72 18.71
N GLU A 206 3.51 -11.81 17.80
CA GLU A 206 2.98 -10.67 17.04
C GLU A 206 1.51 -10.42 17.41
N VAL A 207 1.10 -9.16 17.41
CA VAL A 207 -0.27 -8.75 17.68
C VAL A 207 -0.84 -8.07 16.43
N VAL A 208 -2.01 -8.52 15.98
CA VAL A 208 -2.73 -7.92 14.88
C VAL A 208 -3.85 -7.03 15.41
N LEU A 209 -3.76 -5.75 15.13
CA LEU A 209 -4.75 -4.74 15.46
C LEU A 209 -5.57 -4.38 14.21
N THR A 210 -6.88 -4.31 14.37
CA THR A 210 -7.76 -3.80 13.32
C THR A 210 -8.48 -2.55 13.82
N TYR A 211 -8.37 -1.45 13.08
CA TYR A 211 -9.07 -0.19 13.37
C TYR A 211 -9.96 0.21 12.20
N ARG A 212 -11.17 0.66 12.49
CA ARG A 212 -12.01 1.37 11.53
C ARG A 212 -11.73 2.86 11.58
N ILE A 213 -11.76 3.50 10.42
CA ILE A 213 -11.56 4.94 10.27
C ILE A 213 -12.92 5.63 10.18
N HIS A 214 -13.11 6.64 11.00
CA HIS A 214 -14.27 7.53 10.96
C HIS A 214 -13.79 8.93 10.59
N CYS A 215 -14.13 9.37 9.37
CA CYS A 215 -13.80 10.70 8.88
C CYS A 215 -14.64 11.75 9.60
N LYS A 216 -14.02 12.82 10.06
CA LYS A 216 -14.72 14.01 10.57
C LYS A 216 -15.39 14.72 9.38
N ARG A 217 -16.59 15.15 9.54
CA ARG A 217 -17.36 15.91 8.55
C ARG A 217 -16.97 17.38 8.58
#